data_2f31ef3b51503011ea3010d25b0ef4ed
#
_entry.id   2f31ef3b51503011ea3010d25b0ef4ed
#
_cell.length_a   1.000
_cell.length_b   1.000
_cell.length_c   1.000
_cell.angle_alpha   90.00
_cell.angle_beta   90.00
_cell.angle_gamma   90.00
#
_symmetry.space_group_name_H-M   'P 1'
#
loop_
_entity.id
_entity.type
_entity.pdbx_description
1 polymer ?
#
loop_
_entity_poly.entity_id
_entity_poly.type
_entity_poly.pdbx_seq_one_letter_code
_entity_poly.pdbx_strand_id
1 'polypeptide(L)'
;MKWFITAFALLPGALYAQPTAIHAATRGPARAVWTKERARAWADSTGWLVGSNFIPSTAINQLEMWQASTFDPRTIDRELGWAQSLGFNTMRVFLHNLLWQQDSIGFLSRLDQFLTIADRHHIRPMFVLFDAVWDPMPHLGLQRAPIPHVHNSGWVQSPGAAILSDTASFEQLRGYVQGVVGRFAKDRRVVAWDVFNEPDNTNRPAYLAYEPLDKEAHSFVLIRKAFVWAREMNPSQPLTAAPWRGDWIDPTRLKPFTAYMLDSSDVITFHSYDDSANVERLLTALERYGRPIICSEYMARPRGSTFQKILPIFARRRVGAYNWGFAAGKTQTIYPWDSWDREYTVEPAVWFHDIFRSDGTPYDKAEVAFIREEMSRRR
;
A
#
# COMPACT_ATOMS: atom_id res chain seq x y z
N MET A 1 58.72 53.82 -2.25
CA MET A 1 58.33 52.58 -1.59
C MET A 1 57.10 52.90 -0.75
N LYS A 2 55.89 52.54 -1.28
CA LYS A 2 54.63 52.73 -0.55
C LYS A 2 54.03 51.34 -0.31
N TRP A 3 53.85 50.96 0.95
CA TRP A 3 53.26 49.73 1.38
C TRP A 3 51.72 49.86 1.37
N PHE A 4 51.02 49.00 0.63
CA PHE A 4 49.58 48.87 0.72
C PHE A 4 49.24 47.74 1.74
N ILE A 5 48.53 48.12 2.80
CA ILE A 5 47.96 47.17 3.79
C ILE A 5 46.55 46.80 3.29
N THR A 6 46.39 45.58 2.93
CA THR A 6 45.04 45.00 2.54
C THR A 6 44.39 44.51 3.80
N ALA A 7 43.30 45.13 4.21
CA ALA A 7 42.47 44.68 5.33
C ALA A 7 41.56 43.51 4.86
N PHE A 8 41.70 42.36 5.50
CA PHE A 8 40.75 41.24 5.35
C PHE A 8 39.53 41.51 6.22
N ALA A 9 38.36 41.67 5.60
CA ALA A 9 37.08 41.72 6.28
C ALA A 9 36.63 40.27 6.60
N LEU A 10 36.51 39.93 7.88
CA LEU A 10 35.91 38.72 8.39
C LEU A 10 34.39 38.84 8.23
N LEU A 11 33.81 38.02 7.37
CA LEU A 11 32.36 37.82 7.29
C LEU A 11 31.90 36.99 8.49
N PRO A 12 30.77 37.34 9.14
CA PRO A 12 30.23 36.53 10.24
C PRO A 12 29.72 35.20 9.71
N GLY A 13 30.23 34.11 10.30
CA GLY A 13 29.79 32.75 10.00
C GLY A 13 28.30 32.57 10.32
N ALA A 14 27.52 32.16 9.33
CA ALA A 14 26.14 31.74 9.53
C ALA A 14 26.13 30.50 10.45
N LEU A 15 25.57 30.67 11.62
CA LEU A 15 25.24 29.57 12.52
C LEU A 15 24.16 28.70 11.81
N TYR A 16 24.60 27.61 11.23
CA TYR A 16 23.69 26.55 10.85
C TYR A 16 23.03 25.99 12.11
N ALA A 17 21.74 26.26 12.30
CA ALA A 17 20.95 25.62 13.32
C ALA A 17 21.01 24.08 13.08
N GLN A 18 21.54 23.36 14.05
CA GLN A 18 21.51 21.90 14.03
C GLN A 18 20.04 21.44 14.00
N PRO A 19 19.68 20.47 13.14
CA PRO A 19 18.33 19.95 13.14
C PRO A 19 18.03 19.35 14.51
N THR A 20 16.94 19.83 15.13
CA THR A 20 16.39 19.31 16.38
C THR A 20 16.26 17.79 16.27
N ALA A 21 16.90 17.09 17.19
CA ALA A 21 16.85 15.64 17.30
C ALA A 21 15.40 15.17 17.20
N ILE A 22 15.11 14.30 16.24
CA ILE A 22 13.84 13.55 16.18
C ILE A 22 13.70 12.90 17.54
N HIS A 23 12.68 13.29 18.32
CA HIS A 23 12.38 12.66 19.59
C HIS A 23 12.26 11.16 19.34
N ALA A 24 13.24 10.38 19.82
CA ALA A 24 13.13 8.93 19.84
C ALA A 24 11.89 8.62 20.68
N ALA A 25 10.83 8.18 20.01
CA ALA A 25 9.64 7.72 20.69
C ALA A 25 10.10 6.67 21.70
N THR A 26 9.77 6.87 22.98
CA THR A 26 10.17 5.96 24.06
C THR A 26 9.64 4.57 23.72
N ARG A 27 10.57 3.63 23.53
CA ARG A 27 10.28 2.23 23.20
C ARG A 27 9.53 1.62 24.39
N GLY A 28 8.23 1.39 24.21
CA GLY A 28 7.42 0.61 25.14
C GLY A 28 7.43 -0.88 24.78
N PRO A 29 6.91 -1.76 25.64
CA PRO A 29 6.62 -3.12 25.23
C PRO A 29 5.63 -3.11 24.06
N ALA A 30 5.80 -4.05 23.11
CA ALA A 30 4.92 -4.17 21.95
C ALA A 30 3.47 -4.39 22.42
N ARG A 31 2.52 -3.55 21.97
CA ARG A 31 1.12 -3.75 22.33
C ARG A 31 0.60 -5.10 21.83
N ALA A 32 -0.37 -5.66 22.52
CA ALA A 32 -1.05 -6.86 22.07
C ALA A 32 -1.88 -6.60 20.79
N VAL A 33 -2.27 -7.66 20.10
CA VAL A 33 -3.35 -7.64 19.09
C VAL A 33 -4.60 -7.05 19.76
N TRP A 34 -5.35 -6.24 19.03
CA TRP A 34 -6.60 -5.69 19.57
C TRP A 34 -7.57 -6.80 19.96
N THR A 35 -8.38 -6.54 20.97
CA THR A 35 -9.55 -7.38 21.23
C THR A 35 -10.57 -7.21 20.09
N LYS A 36 -11.47 -8.18 19.95
CA LYS A 36 -12.53 -8.12 18.93
C LYS A 36 -13.44 -6.91 19.14
N GLU A 37 -13.71 -6.55 20.39
CA GLU A 37 -14.52 -5.39 20.78
C GLU A 37 -13.86 -4.09 20.35
N ARG A 38 -12.54 -3.93 20.59
CA ARG A 38 -11.78 -2.77 20.14
C ARG A 38 -11.77 -2.63 18.63
N ALA A 39 -11.58 -3.74 17.93
CA ALA A 39 -11.57 -3.75 16.46
C ALA A 39 -12.94 -3.37 15.89
N ARG A 40 -14.04 -3.87 16.48
CA ARG A 40 -15.40 -3.49 16.10
C ARG A 40 -15.70 -2.01 16.40
N ALA A 41 -15.36 -1.53 17.58
CA ALA A 41 -15.52 -0.12 17.94
C ALA A 41 -14.75 0.82 16.97
N TRP A 42 -13.56 0.42 16.54
CA TRP A 42 -12.83 1.15 15.51
C TRP A 42 -13.60 1.15 14.17
N ALA A 43 -14.09 0.01 13.71
CA ALA A 43 -14.86 -0.08 12.45
C ALA A 43 -16.15 0.76 12.51
N ASP A 44 -16.86 0.73 13.65
CA ASP A 44 -18.09 1.53 13.85
C ASP A 44 -17.80 3.02 13.81
N SER A 45 -16.70 3.47 14.44
CA SER A 45 -16.30 4.89 14.44
C SER A 45 -15.69 5.35 13.10
N THR A 46 -15.10 4.42 12.33
CA THR A 46 -14.45 4.72 11.06
C THR A 46 -15.46 4.79 9.91
N GLY A 47 -16.54 4.03 10.00
CA GLY A 47 -17.51 3.86 8.93
C GLY A 47 -17.04 2.89 7.85
N TRP A 48 -17.84 2.76 6.81
CA TRP A 48 -17.53 1.88 5.67
C TRP A 48 -16.40 2.47 4.82
N LEU A 49 -15.28 1.77 4.73
CA LEU A 49 -14.12 2.15 3.96
C LEU A 49 -14.26 1.71 2.50
N VAL A 50 -14.22 2.65 1.57
CA VAL A 50 -14.21 2.37 0.13
C VAL A 50 -13.18 3.24 -0.56
N GLY A 51 -12.35 2.62 -1.37
CA GLY A 51 -11.28 3.29 -2.10
C GLY A 51 -10.59 2.37 -3.08
N SER A 52 -9.37 2.72 -3.42
CA SER A 52 -8.54 2.00 -4.38
C SER A 52 -7.12 1.82 -3.84
N ASN A 53 -6.40 0.85 -4.38
CA ASN A 53 -4.95 0.85 -4.35
C ASN A 53 -4.47 2.02 -5.23
N PHE A 54 -3.65 2.90 -4.67
CA PHE A 54 -3.29 4.16 -5.28
C PHE A 54 -1.79 4.30 -5.52
N ILE A 55 -1.47 4.64 -6.73
CA ILE A 55 -0.20 5.21 -7.16
C ILE A 55 -0.54 6.27 -8.21
N PRO A 56 0.09 7.47 -8.21
CA PRO A 56 -0.21 8.48 -9.22
C PRO A 56 0.17 7.98 -10.61
N SER A 57 -0.61 8.35 -11.63
CA SER A 57 -0.41 7.91 -13.02
C SER A 57 0.99 8.22 -13.58
N THR A 58 1.69 9.17 -12.96
CA THR A 58 3.06 9.60 -13.31
C THR A 58 4.16 8.72 -12.72
N ALA A 59 3.83 7.77 -11.82
CA ALA A 59 4.79 6.87 -11.18
C ALA A 59 4.60 5.42 -11.62
N ILE A 60 5.71 4.71 -11.87
CA ILE A 60 5.70 3.30 -12.26
C ILE A 60 5.70 2.35 -11.04
N ASN A 61 6.24 2.83 -9.91
CA ASN A 61 6.36 2.07 -8.67
C ASN A 61 6.47 2.99 -7.45
N GLN A 62 6.55 2.38 -6.27
CA GLN A 62 6.65 3.07 -5.00
C GLN A 62 7.90 3.99 -4.92
N LEU A 63 9.02 3.60 -5.54
CA LEU A 63 10.23 4.42 -5.53
C LEU A 63 10.03 5.70 -6.35
N GLU A 64 9.48 5.61 -7.56
CA GLU A 64 9.18 6.79 -8.38
C GLU A 64 8.13 7.69 -7.71
N MET A 65 7.12 7.10 -7.05
CA MET A 65 6.13 7.87 -6.31
C MET A 65 6.74 8.72 -5.20
N TRP A 66 7.75 8.21 -4.48
CA TRP A 66 8.17 8.80 -3.23
C TRP A 66 9.56 9.44 -3.22
N GLN A 67 10.43 9.22 -4.23
CA GLN A 67 11.74 9.89 -4.31
C GLN A 67 11.56 11.41 -4.46
N ALA A 68 12.45 12.19 -3.86
CA ALA A 68 12.39 13.65 -3.89
C ALA A 68 12.36 14.24 -5.31
N SER A 69 13.09 13.61 -6.24
CA SER A 69 13.19 14.05 -7.63
C SER A 69 11.96 13.78 -8.49
N THR A 70 11.07 12.87 -8.05
CA THR A 70 9.92 12.39 -8.84
C THR A 70 8.59 12.52 -8.10
N PHE A 71 8.60 12.92 -6.84
CA PHE A 71 7.39 13.16 -6.05
C PHE A 71 6.54 14.27 -6.70
N ASP A 72 5.32 13.89 -7.12
CA ASP A 72 4.41 14.77 -7.87
C ASP A 72 3.12 15.09 -7.10
N PRO A 73 3.15 16.08 -6.19
CA PRO A 73 1.99 16.45 -5.39
C PRO A 73 0.83 17.01 -6.22
N ARG A 74 1.07 17.52 -7.44
CA ARG A 74 0.02 18.05 -8.31
C ARG A 74 -0.83 16.92 -8.89
N THR A 75 -0.19 15.89 -9.41
CA THR A 75 -0.90 14.71 -9.90
C THR A 75 -1.60 13.99 -8.76
N ILE A 76 -0.97 13.84 -7.59
CA ILE A 76 -1.60 13.25 -6.40
C ILE A 76 -2.86 14.02 -6.02
N ASP A 77 -2.82 15.36 -5.93
CA ASP A 77 -3.96 16.20 -5.57
C ASP A 77 -5.11 16.05 -6.58
N ARG A 78 -4.79 16.12 -7.87
CA ARG A 78 -5.76 15.95 -8.96
C ARG A 78 -6.46 14.60 -8.90
N GLU A 79 -5.71 13.53 -8.77
CA GLU A 79 -6.25 12.17 -8.81
C GLU A 79 -7.01 11.82 -7.52
N LEU A 80 -6.58 12.30 -6.35
CA LEU A 80 -7.37 12.17 -5.13
C LEU A 80 -8.67 13.00 -5.20
N GLY A 81 -8.69 14.11 -5.96
CA GLY A 81 -9.93 14.83 -6.29
C GLY A 81 -10.90 13.97 -7.11
N TRP A 82 -10.41 13.16 -8.05
CA TRP A 82 -11.27 12.19 -8.76
C TRP A 82 -11.82 11.12 -7.82
N ALA A 83 -11.01 10.62 -6.90
CA ALA A 83 -11.45 9.67 -5.89
C ALA A 83 -12.55 10.25 -4.98
N GLN A 84 -12.36 11.47 -4.50
CA GLN A 84 -13.38 12.21 -3.76
C GLN A 84 -14.69 12.33 -4.55
N SER A 85 -14.60 12.57 -5.86
CA SER A 85 -15.77 12.68 -6.74
C SER A 85 -16.57 11.38 -6.90
N LEU A 86 -15.93 10.21 -6.65
CA LEU A 86 -16.60 8.92 -6.55
C LEU A 86 -17.25 8.69 -5.18
N GLY A 87 -16.88 9.49 -4.17
CA GLY A 87 -17.24 9.28 -2.78
C GLY A 87 -16.29 8.36 -2.03
N PHE A 88 -15.13 8.03 -2.59
CA PHE A 88 -14.08 7.26 -1.90
C PHE A 88 -13.56 8.03 -0.69
N ASN A 89 -13.28 7.33 0.40
CA ASN A 89 -12.85 7.90 1.68
C ASN A 89 -11.52 7.33 2.18
N THR A 90 -10.93 6.45 1.40
CA THR A 90 -9.65 5.84 1.72
C THR A 90 -8.87 5.48 0.45
N MET A 91 -7.53 5.30 0.60
CA MET A 91 -6.64 4.74 -0.42
C MET A 91 -5.65 3.80 0.24
N ARG A 92 -5.27 2.70 -0.42
CA ARG A 92 -4.18 1.84 0.02
C ARG A 92 -2.93 2.21 -0.75
N VAL A 93 -1.85 2.57 -0.04
CA VAL A 93 -0.68 3.24 -0.62
C VAL A 93 0.59 2.55 -0.17
N PHE A 94 1.41 2.14 -1.11
CA PHE A 94 2.62 1.37 -0.87
C PHE A 94 3.82 2.25 -0.57
N LEU A 95 4.59 1.86 0.45
CA LEU A 95 5.84 2.47 0.84
C LEU A 95 7.03 1.59 0.44
N HIS A 96 8.27 2.09 0.64
CA HIS A 96 9.45 1.30 0.33
C HIS A 96 10.61 1.62 1.29
N ASN A 97 11.26 0.57 1.82
CA ASN A 97 12.35 0.70 2.80
C ASN A 97 13.59 1.46 2.28
N LEU A 98 13.89 1.38 0.99
CA LEU A 98 15.04 2.11 0.40
C LEU A 98 14.88 3.63 0.50
N LEU A 99 13.67 4.16 0.49
CA LEU A 99 13.40 5.58 0.66
C LEU A 99 13.78 6.08 2.05
N TRP A 100 13.54 5.24 3.07
CA TRP A 100 13.98 5.50 4.43
C TRP A 100 15.50 5.50 4.54
N GLN A 101 16.16 4.55 3.90
CA GLN A 101 17.62 4.44 3.89
C GLN A 101 18.28 5.64 3.16
N GLN A 102 17.65 6.11 2.08
CA GLN A 102 18.15 7.23 1.29
C GLN A 102 18.05 8.58 2.02
N ASP A 103 16.86 8.88 2.55
CA ASP A 103 16.51 10.18 3.15
C ASP A 103 15.27 10.03 4.04
N SER A 104 15.45 9.56 5.26
CA SER A 104 14.34 9.32 6.17
C SER A 104 13.55 10.59 6.52
N ILE A 105 14.24 11.73 6.67
CA ILE A 105 13.61 13.01 7.01
C ILE A 105 12.76 13.51 5.85
N GLY A 106 13.32 13.57 4.65
CA GLY A 106 12.59 13.99 3.46
C GLY A 106 11.48 13.02 3.09
N PHE A 107 11.67 11.71 3.29
CA PHE A 107 10.61 10.73 3.09
C PHE A 107 9.42 10.94 4.02
N LEU A 108 9.66 11.14 5.33
CA LEU A 108 8.59 11.48 6.28
C LEU A 108 7.90 12.81 5.94
N SER A 109 8.64 13.80 5.44
CA SER A 109 8.06 15.07 5.00
C SER A 109 7.14 14.88 3.79
N ARG A 110 7.51 14.05 2.81
CA ARG A 110 6.67 13.73 1.65
C ARG A 110 5.42 12.93 2.05
N LEU A 111 5.53 12.01 3.01
CA LEU A 111 4.37 11.32 3.59
C LEU A 111 3.41 12.31 4.28
N ASP A 112 3.92 13.26 5.05
CA ASP A 112 3.09 14.29 5.71
C ASP A 112 2.41 15.20 4.68
N GLN A 113 3.10 15.56 3.60
CA GLN A 113 2.53 16.32 2.49
C GLN A 113 1.43 15.51 1.77
N PHE A 114 1.65 14.22 1.51
CA PHE A 114 0.62 13.33 0.95
C PHE A 114 -0.61 13.26 1.86
N LEU A 115 -0.42 13.07 3.18
CA LEU A 115 -1.49 13.06 4.15
C LEU A 115 -2.27 14.38 4.18
N THR A 116 -1.58 15.51 4.03
CA THR A 116 -2.22 16.83 3.95
C THR A 116 -3.07 16.97 2.69
N ILE A 117 -2.59 16.44 1.55
CA ILE A 117 -3.37 16.42 0.31
C ILE A 117 -4.59 15.50 0.46
N ALA A 118 -4.39 14.28 0.96
CA ALA A 118 -5.45 13.30 1.14
C ALA A 118 -6.57 13.80 2.09
N ASP A 119 -6.19 14.47 3.18
CA ASP A 119 -7.13 15.03 4.16
C ASP A 119 -8.03 16.12 3.54
N ARG A 120 -7.49 16.97 2.63
CA ARG A 120 -8.31 17.94 1.87
C ARG A 120 -9.40 17.28 1.03
N HIS A 121 -9.16 16.05 0.58
CA HIS A 121 -10.11 15.24 -0.17
C HIS A 121 -10.92 14.27 0.70
N HIS A 122 -10.82 14.40 2.04
CA HIS A 122 -11.48 13.52 3.01
C HIS A 122 -11.09 12.05 2.87
N ILE A 123 -9.84 11.78 2.43
CA ILE A 123 -9.29 10.45 2.21
C ILE A 123 -8.28 10.15 3.33
N ARG A 124 -8.46 9.02 3.99
CA ARG A 124 -7.55 8.51 5.02
C ARG A 124 -6.83 7.27 4.49
N PRO A 125 -5.54 7.33 4.17
CA PRO A 125 -4.84 6.19 3.58
C PRO A 125 -4.59 5.06 4.58
N MET A 126 -4.57 3.83 4.06
CA MET A 126 -3.92 2.66 4.63
C MET A 126 -2.55 2.52 3.97
N PHE A 127 -1.47 2.64 4.74
CA PHE A 127 -0.12 2.48 4.21
C PHE A 127 0.35 1.02 4.28
N VAL A 128 0.98 0.55 3.20
CA VAL A 128 1.61 -0.76 3.09
C VAL A 128 3.11 -0.60 3.31
N LEU A 129 3.66 -1.30 4.31
CA LEU A 129 5.06 -1.16 4.68
C LEU A 129 6.00 -2.00 3.81
N PHE A 130 5.64 -3.26 3.57
CA PHE A 130 6.40 -4.20 2.76
C PHE A 130 5.54 -4.83 1.67
N ASP A 131 6.18 -5.30 0.60
CA ASP A 131 5.52 -5.88 -0.56
C ASP A 131 6.35 -7.03 -1.14
N ALA A 132 5.75 -8.19 -1.36
CA ALA A 132 6.44 -9.38 -1.86
C ALA A 132 6.19 -9.67 -3.36
N VAL A 133 5.60 -8.70 -4.10
CA VAL A 133 5.14 -8.96 -5.48
C VAL A 133 5.97 -8.19 -6.51
N TRP A 134 6.15 -8.80 -7.67
CA TRP A 134 6.81 -8.32 -8.88
C TRP A 134 8.36 -8.29 -8.76
N ASP A 135 9.03 -7.25 -9.26
CA ASP A 135 10.48 -7.22 -9.42
C ASP A 135 11.22 -7.26 -8.06
N PRO A 136 11.96 -8.32 -7.75
CA PRO A 136 12.66 -8.48 -6.47
C PRO A 136 13.98 -7.70 -6.38
N MET A 137 14.33 -6.93 -7.41
CA MET A 137 15.60 -6.18 -7.48
C MET A 137 15.36 -4.65 -7.50
N PRO A 138 14.76 -4.07 -6.45
CA PRO A 138 14.53 -2.63 -6.39
C PRO A 138 15.84 -1.84 -6.32
N HIS A 139 15.89 -0.67 -6.94
CA HIS A 139 17.01 0.26 -6.86
C HIS A 139 16.53 1.70 -6.78
N LEU A 140 17.29 2.54 -6.08
CA LEU A 140 17.06 3.99 -6.03
C LEU A 140 17.49 4.67 -7.34
N GLY A 141 17.02 5.91 -7.54
CA GLY A 141 17.32 6.69 -8.72
C GLY A 141 16.28 6.54 -9.83
N LEU A 142 16.70 6.78 -11.06
CA LEU A 142 15.82 6.72 -12.23
C LEU A 142 15.23 5.32 -12.38
N GLN A 143 13.90 5.25 -12.39
CA GLN A 143 13.20 4.00 -12.63
C GLN A 143 13.11 3.73 -14.14
N ARG A 144 13.12 2.45 -14.52
CA ARG A 144 12.97 2.07 -15.93
C ARG A 144 11.61 2.50 -16.47
N ALA A 145 11.54 2.73 -17.78
CA ALA A 145 10.26 2.88 -18.45
C ALA A 145 9.45 1.57 -18.35
N PRO A 146 8.11 1.64 -18.32
CA PRO A 146 7.29 0.43 -18.39
C PRO A 146 7.55 -0.33 -19.70
N ILE A 147 7.52 -1.66 -19.65
CA ILE A 147 7.46 -2.46 -20.86
C ILE A 147 6.11 -2.15 -21.51
N PRO A 148 6.07 -1.67 -22.76
CA PRO A 148 4.80 -1.27 -23.37
C PRO A 148 3.77 -2.40 -23.34
N HIS A 149 2.56 -2.08 -22.92
CA HIS A 149 1.39 -2.96 -22.86
C HIS A 149 1.52 -4.14 -21.87
N VAL A 150 2.49 -4.10 -20.94
CA VAL A 150 2.67 -5.14 -19.93
C VAL A 150 2.27 -4.63 -18.55
N HIS A 151 1.33 -5.35 -17.94
CA HIS A 151 0.78 -5.07 -16.60
C HIS A 151 1.86 -4.99 -15.54
N ASN A 152 1.92 -3.89 -14.81
CA ASN A 152 2.79 -3.68 -13.64
C ASN A 152 4.27 -4.02 -13.86
N SER A 153 4.76 -3.85 -15.09
CA SER A 153 6.08 -4.31 -15.49
C SER A 153 7.25 -3.62 -14.77
N GLY A 154 7.01 -2.50 -14.10
CA GLY A 154 8.02 -1.77 -13.32
C GLY A 154 7.78 -1.74 -11.82
N TRP A 155 6.77 -2.43 -11.31
CA TRP A 155 6.51 -2.53 -9.88
C TRP A 155 7.60 -3.32 -9.16
N VAL A 156 8.00 -2.92 -7.95
CA VAL A 156 9.14 -3.49 -7.23
C VAL A 156 8.76 -3.98 -5.84
N GLN A 157 9.46 -4.99 -5.34
CA GLN A 157 9.29 -5.51 -3.99
C GLN A 157 9.93 -4.60 -2.93
N SER A 158 9.41 -4.65 -1.73
CA SER A 158 9.97 -4.04 -0.51
C SER A 158 9.85 -5.03 0.67
N PRO A 159 10.97 -5.50 1.27
CA PRO A 159 12.33 -5.35 0.77
C PRO A 159 12.58 -6.19 -0.47
N GLY A 160 13.61 -5.85 -1.25
CA GLY A 160 14.04 -6.67 -2.37
C GLY A 160 14.74 -7.97 -1.93
N ALA A 161 14.97 -8.86 -2.90
CA ALA A 161 15.55 -10.18 -2.67
C ALA A 161 16.89 -10.16 -1.94
N ALA A 162 17.74 -9.16 -2.19
CA ALA A 162 19.03 -9.03 -1.52
C ALA A 162 18.92 -8.96 0.01
N ILE A 163 17.91 -8.27 0.53
CA ILE A 163 17.64 -8.22 1.98
C ILE A 163 16.85 -9.47 2.39
N LEU A 164 15.84 -9.85 1.61
CA LEU A 164 14.96 -10.96 1.96
C LEU A 164 15.69 -12.31 2.03
N SER A 165 16.81 -12.47 1.31
CA SER A 165 17.63 -13.69 1.32
C SER A 165 18.39 -13.93 2.64
N ASP A 166 18.57 -12.90 3.47
CA ASP A 166 19.35 -13.00 4.71
C ASP A 166 18.54 -12.52 5.91
N THR A 167 18.01 -13.46 6.68
CA THR A 167 17.21 -13.16 7.89
C THR A 167 17.99 -12.43 8.99
N ALA A 168 19.33 -12.54 9.02
CA ALA A 168 20.18 -11.80 9.95
C ALA A 168 20.20 -10.30 9.63
N SER A 169 19.99 -9.93 8.37
CA SER A 169 19.98 -8.53 7.91
C SER A 169 18.67 -7.80 8.25
N PHE A 170 17.61 -8.50 8.70
CA PHE A 170 16.29 -7.88 8.88
C PHE A 170 16.26 -6.78 9.94
N GLU A 171 17.15 -6.79 10.93
CA GLU A 171 17.20 -5.72 11.95
C GLU A 171 17.46 -4.32 11.34
N GLN A 172 18.09 -4.23 10.17
CA GLN A 172 18.24 -2.94 9.46
C GLN A 172 16.92 -2.32 9.03
N LEU A 173 15.85 -3.14 8.87
CA LEU A 173 14.51 -2.68 8.50
C LEU A 173 13.72 -2.12 9.69
N ARG A 174 14.16 -2.40 10.93
CA ARG A 174 13.46 -1.97 12.15
C ARG A 174 13.31 -0.46 12.22
N GLY A 175 14.38 0.28 11.89
CA GLY A 175 14.38 1.74 11.87
C GLY A 175 13.34 2.32 10.92
N TYR A 176 13.16 1.70 9.75
CA TYR A 176 12.13 2.06 8.78
C TYR A 176 10.71 1.86 9.34
N VAL A 177 10.41 0.65 9.84
CA VAL A 177 9.07 0.34 10.37
C VAL A 177 8.75 1.24 11.57
N GLN A 178 9.66 1.33 12.54
CA GLN A 178 9.46 2.13 13.75
C GLN A 178 9.40 3.63 13.45
N GLY A 179 10.24 4.13 12.54
CA GLY A 179 10.28 5.54 12.19
C GLY A 179 9.02 5.99 11.47
N VAL A 180 8.55 5.21 10.50
CA VAL A 180 7.31 5.53 9.75
C VAL A 180 6.08 5.38 10.64
N VAL A 181 5.88 4.21 11.25
CA VAL A 181 4.71 3.96 12.11
C VAL A 181 4.73 4.89 13.33
N GLY A 182 5.89 5.09 13.96
CA GLY A 182 6.06 5.95 15.13
C GLY A 182 5.73 7.41 14.85
N ARG A 183 6.19 7.94 13.70
CA ARG A 183 5.91 9.34 13.29
C ARG A 183 4.41 9.62 13.18
N PHE A 184 3.64 8.66 12.67
CA PHE A 184 2.20 8.80 12.43
C PHE A 184 1.32 7.95 13.35
N ALA A 185 1.87 7.43 14.46
CA ALA A 185 1.18 6.52 15.38
C ALA A 185 -0.14 7.08 15.96
N LYS A 186 -0.27 8.39 16.07
CA LYS A 186 -1.46 9.08 16.58
C LYS A 186 -2.12 9.99 15.55
N ASP A 187 -1.68 9.93 14.31
CA ASP A 187 -2.22 10.74 13.24
C ASP A 187 -3.54 10.17 12.74
N ARG A 188 -4.61 10.94 12.88
CA ARG A 188 -5.97 10.53 12.50
C ARG A 188 -6.16 10.46 10.98
N ARG A 189 -5.25 11.06 10.22
CA ARG A 189 -5.26 11.00 8.75
C ARG A 189 -4.90 9.60 8.24
N VAL A 190 -4.16 8.80 9.01
CA VAL A 190 -3.85 7.39 8.68
C VAL A 190 -4.96 6.49 9.23
N VAL A 191 -5.58 5.66 8.39
CA VAL A 191 -6.68 4.78 8.80
C VAL A 191 -6.19 3.43 9.31
N ALA A 192 -5.18 2.86 8.70
CA ALA A 192 -4.63 1.54 9.04
C ALA A 192 -3.19 1.38 8.53
N TRP A 193 -2.50 0.34 9.00
CA TRP A 193 -1.19 -0.09 8.54
C TRP A 193 -1.28 -1.53 8.02
N ASP A 194 -0.99 -1.72 6.75
CA ASP A 194 -0.76 -3.04 6.17
C ASP A 194 0.73 -3.36 6.27
N VAL A 195 1.05 -4.31 7.12
CA VAL A 195 2.44 -4.60 7.49
C VAL A 195 3.22 -5.24 6.35
N PHE A 196 2.55 -6.11 5.57
CA PHE A 196 3.21 -6.78 4.46
C PHE A 196 2.16 -7.27 3.45
N ASN A 197 2.24 -6.75 2.22
CA ASN A 197 1.42 -7.20 1.11
C ASN A 197 1.86 -8.56 0.58
N GLU A 198 0.95 -9.52 0.58
CA GLU A 198 1.11 -10.85 -0.05
C GLU A 198 2.46 -11.53 0.25
N PRO A 199 2.90 -11.62 1.52
CA PRO A 199 4.22 -12.17 1.84
C PRO A 199 4.37 -13.66 1.51
N ASP A 200 3.26 -14.35 1.27
CA ASP A 200 3.14 -15.77 0.86
C ASP A 200 3.02 -15.94 -0.67
N ASN A 201 3.16 -14.85 -1.45
CA ASN A 201 3.11 -14.89 -2.91
C ASN A 201 4.38 -15.51 -3.50
N THR A 202 4.21 -16.46 -4.40
CA THR A 202 5.31 -17.15 -5.08
C THR A 202 5.91 -16.37 -6.25
N ASN A 203 5.31 -15.23 -6.59
CA ASN A 203 5.68 -14.38 -7.71
C ASN A 203 5.49 -15.02 -9.11
N ARG A 204 5.77 -14.27 -10.17
CA ARG A 204 5.64 -14.73 -11.57
C ARG A 204 6.87 -15.47 -12.05
N PRO A 205 6.71 -16.35 -13.06
CA PRO A 205 7.84 -17.06 -13.67
C PRO A 205 8.99 -16.15 -14.10
N ALA A 206 8.70 -14.95 -14.61
CA ALA A 206 9.71 -13.97 -15.05
C ALA A 206 10.67 -13.54 -13.92
N TYR A 207 10.26 -13.65 -12.66
CA TYR A 207 11.05 -13.22 -11.51
C TYR A 207 11.54 -14.35 -10.62
N LEU A 208 11.06 -15.59 -10.82
CA LEU A 208 11.43 -16.73 -9.96
C LEU A 208 12.93 -16.98 -9.84
N ALA A 209 13.70 -16.73 -10.91
CA ALA A 209 15.15 -16.89 -10.89
C ALA A 209 15.88 -15.89 -9.98
N TYR A 210 15.24 -14.81 -9.60
CA TYR A 210 15.80 -13.73 -8.77
C TYR A 210 15.27 -13.74 -7.35
N GLU A 211 14.27 -14.57 -7.06
CA GLU A 211 13.70 -14.73 -5.74
C GLU A 211 14.58 -15.60 -4.84
N PRO A 212 14.59 -15.36 -3.51
CA PRO A 212 15.19 -16.30 -2.58
C PRO A 212 14.54 -17.69 -2.68
N LEU A 213 15.34 -18.76 -2.63
CA LEU A 213 14.84 -20.13 -2.68
C LEU A 213 13.79 -20.40 -1.58
N ASP A 214 14.03 -19.87 -0.37
CA ASP A 214 13.16 -20.03 0.80
C ASP A 214 12.33 -18.76 1.06
N LYS A 215 11.89 -18.06 0.02
CA LYS A 215 11.15 -16.80 0.11
C LYS A 215 10.02 -16.84 1.15
N GLU A 216 9.17 -17.88 1.12
CA GLU A 216 8.03 -18.02 2.05
C GLU A 216 8.52 -18.09 3.51
N ALA A 217 9.56 -18.87 3.78
CA ALA A 217 10.13 -18.99 5.14
C ALA A 217 10.74 -17.67 5.60
N HIS A 218 11.50 -16.98 4.74
CA HIS A 218 12.11 -15.68 5.06
C HIS A 218 11.04 -14.59 5.25
N SER A 219 10.04 -14.52 4.38
CA SER A 219 8.91 -13.61 4.55
C SER A 219 8.16 -13.85 5.84
N PHE A 220 8.02 -15.13 6.27
CA PHE A 220 7.41 -15.47 7.56
C PHE A 220 8.22 -14.96 8.76
N VAL A 221 9.55 -15.03 8.70
CA VAL A 221 10.42 -14.43 9.73
C VAL A 221 10.26 -12.91 9.75
N LEU A 222 10.28 -12.27 8.56
CA LEU A 222 10.20 -10.82 8.47
C LEU A 222 8.86 -10.26 8.97
N ILE A 223 7.73 -10.86 8.58
CA ILE A 223 6.41 -10.37 9.00
C ILE A 223 6.23 -10.44 10.52
N ARG A 224 6.77 -11.48 11.16
CA ARG A 224 6.75 -11.60 12.63
C ARG A 224 7.49 -10.45 13.30
N LYS A 225 8.70 -10.12 12.81
CA LYS A 225 9.47 -8.98 13.27
C LYS A 225 8.74 -7.66 13.01
N ALA A 226 8.21 -7.48 11.80
CA ALA A 226 7.54 -6.24 11.38
C ALA A 226 6.29 -5.93 12.22
N PHE A 227 5.46 -6.92 12.54
CA PHE A 227 4.35 -6.74 13.48
C PHE A 227 4.82 -6.31 14.87
N VAL A 228 5.90 -6.90 15.39
CA VAL A 228 6.47 -6.51 16.69
C VAL A 228 6.97 -5.07 16.65
N TRP A 229 7.79 -4.72 15.66
CA TRP A 229 8.34 -3.37 15.50
C TRP A 229 7.25 -2.30 15.37
N ALA A 230 6.22 -2.58 14.57
CA ALA A 230 5.09 -1.67 14.44
C ALA A 230 4.30 -1.51 15.76
N ARG A 231 4.09 -2.61 16.52
CA ARG A 231 3.40 -2.59 17.81
C ARG A 231 4.16 -1.89 18.92
N GLU A 232 5.49 -1.91 18.89
CA GLU A 232 6.34 -1.16 19.82
C GLU A 232 6.09 0.35 19.73
N MET A 233 5.62 0.85 18.57
CA MET A 233 5.24 2.25 18.38
C MET A 233 3.82 2.57 18.89
N ASN A 234 3.09 1.58 19.38
CA ASN A 234 1.74 1.70 19.94
C ASN A 234 0.80 2.57 19.09
N PRO A 235 0.61 2.27 17.78
CA PRO A 235 -0.26 3.07 16.92
C PRO A 235 -1.72 2.99 17.38
N SER A 236 -2.45 4.11 17.21
CA SER A 236 -3.90 4.16 17.44
C SER A 236 -4.69 3.51 16.29
N GLN A 237 -4.04 3.30 15.17
CA GLN A 237 -4.58 2.62 14.00
C GLN A 237 -4.40 1.11 14.12
N PRO A 238 -5.26 0.30 13.46
CA PRO A 238 -5.08 -1.15 13.39
C PRO A 238 -3.90 -1.53 12.50
N LEU A 239 -3.29 -2.66 12.83
CA LEU A 239 -2.31 -3.35 11.99
C LEU A 239 -2.96 -4.56 11.34
N THR A 240 -2.61 -4.82 10.08
CA THR A 240 -3.07 -5.98 9.32
C THR A 240 -1.98 -6.48 8.38
N ALA A 241 -2.18 -7.63 7.77
CA ALA A 241 -1.40 -8.12 6.64
C ALA A 241 -2.29 -8.98 5.74
N ALA A 242 -2.21 -8.74 4.44
CA ALA A 242 -3.06 -9.40 3.46
C ALA A 242 -2.37 -10.65 2.88
N PRO A 243 -2.88 -11.88 3.14
CA PRO A 243 -2.40 -13.08 2.50
C PRO A 243 -2.82 -13.12 1.02
N TRP A 244 -1.93 -13.65 0.18
CA TRP A 244 -2.24 -13.95 -1.21
C TRP A 244 -3.07 -15.22 -1.38
N ARG A 245 -2.76 -16.28 -0.57
CA ARG A 245 -3.49 -17.54 -0.63
C ARG A 245 -4.84 -17.44 0.06
N GLY A 246 -5.85 -18.09 -0.53
CA GLY A 246 -7.21 -18.15 0.01
C GLY A 246 -7.51 -19.48 0.74
N ASP A 247 -6.55 -20.04 1.46
CA ASP A 247 -6.66 -21.37 2.07
C ASP A 247 -7.46 -21.42 3.39
N TRP A 248 -7.94 -20.28 3.88
CA TRP A 248 -8.73 -20.19 5.13
C TRP A 248 -10.16 -20.72 5.02
N ILE A 249 -10.65 -21.06 3.84
CA ILE A 249 -11.99 -21.63 3.64
C ILE A 249 -12.09 -22.97 4.39
N ASP A 250 -11.08 -23.81 4.28
CA ASP A 250 -10.98 -25.07 4.99
C ASP A 250 -9.94 -24.98 6.11
N PRO A 251 -10.38 -24.92 7.39
CA PRO A 251 -9.46 -24.81 8.52
C PRO A 251 -8.42 -25.94 8.61
N THR A 252 -8.72 -27.12 8.07
CA THR A 252 -7.80 -28.27 8.09
C THR A 252 -6.64 -28.11 7.10
N ARG A 253 -6.77 -27.19 6.13
CA ARG A 253 -5.77 -26.89 5.10
C ARG A 253 -5.07 -25.57 5.34
N LEU A 254 -5.49 -24.81 6.37
CA LEU A 254 -4.92 -23.50 6.70
C LEU A 254 -3.44 -23.64 7.05
N LYS A 255 -2.60 -22.99 6.25
CA LYS A 255 -1.16 -23.01 6.49
C LYS A 255 -0.78 -22.15 7.69
N PRO A 256 0.29 -22.52 8.42
CA PRO A 256 0.76 -21.76 9.59
C PRO A 256 1.05 -20.29 9.26
N PHE A 257 1.53 -19.98 8.07
CA PHE A 257 1.81 -18.61 7.64
C PHE A 257 0.52 -17.78 7.50
N THR A 258 -0.48 -18.30 6.78
CA THR A 258 -1.78 -17.64 6.63
C THR A 258 -2.48 -17.49 7.98
N ALA A 259 -2.46 -18.55 8.82
CA ALA A 259 -3.00 -18.49 10.19
C ALA A 259 -2.35 -17.37 11.00
N TYR A 260 -1.02 -17.25 10.94
CA TYR A 260 -0.30 -16.20 11.65
C TYR A 260 -0.72 -14.79 11.19
N MET A 261 -0.86 -14.57 9.87
CA MET A 261 -1.29 -13.26 9.35
C MET A 261 -2.68 -12.89 9.87
N LEU A 262 -3.64 -13.82 9.79
CA LEU A 262 -5.02 -13.60 10.24
C LEU A 262 -5.11 -13.41 11.76
N ASP A 263 -4.41 -14.22 12.55
CA ASP A 263 -4.42 -14.15 14.03
C ASP A 263 -3.66 -12.92 14.55
N SER A 264 -2.63 -12.48 13.83
CA SER A 264 -1.83 -11.32 14.20
C SER A 264 -2.44 -9.99 13.76
N SER A 265 -3.51 -9.98 12.97
CA SER A 265 -4.14 -8.78 12.46
C SER A 265 -5.19 -8.24 13.43
N ASP A 266 -5.20 -6.92 13.64
CA ASP A 266 -6.24 -6.23 14.44
C ASP A 266 -7.59 -6.22 13.67
N VAL A 267 -7.52 -6.07 12.36
CA VAL A 267 -8.61 -6.20 11.38
C VAL A 267 -8.17 -7.16 10.28
N ILE A 268 -9.07 -7.95 9.74
CA ILE A 268 -8.73 -8.96 8.74
C ILE A 268 -8.68 -8.32 7.36
N THR A 269 -7.57 -8.47 6.64
CA THR A 269 -7.50 -8.13 5.22
C THR A 269 -7.33 -9.38 4.38
N PHE A 270 -7.86 -9.34 3.15
CA PHE A 270 -7.71 -10.39 2.15
C PHE A 270 -7.82 -9.82 0.74
N HIS A 271 -7.40 -10.59 -0.24
CA HIS A 271 -7.54 -10.29 -1.67
C HIS A 271 -8.48 -11.28 -2.34
N SER A 272 -9.25 -10.80 -3.31
CA SER A 272 -10.06 -11.67 -4.17
C SER A 272 -10.41 -10.98 -5.48
N TYR A 273 -9.89 -11.52 -6.56
CA TYR A 273 -10.24 -11.13 -7.92
C TYR A 273 -11.26 -12.09 -8.56
N ASP A 274 -11.95 -12.84 -7.74
CA ASP A 274 -12.93 -13.86 -8.15
C ASP A 274 -14.32 -13.28 -8.31
N ASP A 275 -15.22 -14.12 -8.79
CA ASP A 275 -16.64 -13.80 -8.91
C ASP A 275 -17.34 -13.66 -7.53
N SER A 276 -18.57 -13.20 -7.57
CA SER A 276 -19.39 -12.95 -6.37
C SER A 276 -19.62 -14.20 -5.51
N ALA A 277 -19.75 -15.39 -6.11
CA ALA A 277 -19.99 -16.61 -5.36
C ALA A 277 -18.78 -17.01 -4.53
N ASN A 278 -17.57 -16.88 -5.09
CA ASN A 278 -16.34 -17.17 -4.36
C ASN A 278 -16.08 -16.12 -3.29
N VAL A 279 -16.31 -14.82 -3.57
CA VAL A 279 -16.19 -13.73 -2.58
C VAL A 279 -17.09 -14.00 -1.37
N GLU A 280 -18.35 -14.39 -1.55
CA GLU A 280 -19.26 -14.75 -0.44
C GLU A 280 -18.73 -15.93 0.39
N ARG A 281 -18.15 -16.95 -0.25
CA ARG A 281 -17.54 -18.11 0.46
C ARG A 281 -16.34 -17.66 1.31
N LEU A 282 -15.45 -16.84 0.74
CA LEU A 282 -14.27 -16.31 1.44
C LEU A 282 -14.69 -15.50 2.66
N LEU A 283 -15.66 -14.60 2.52
CA LEU A 283 -16.17 -13.77 3.59
C LEU A 283 -16.79 -14.60 4.71
N THR A 284 -17.64 -15.59 4.37
CA THR A 284 -18.27 -16.47 5.35
C THR A 284 -17.21 -17.22 6.17
N ALA A 285 -16.14 -17.67 5.53
CA ALA A 285 -15.04 -18.32 6.24
C ALA A 285 -14.26 -17.37 7.16
N LEU A 286 -14.09 -16.10 6.77
CA LEU A 286 -13.36 -15.11 7.58
C LEU A 286 -14.17 -14.61 8.79
N GLU A 287 -15.49 -14.68 8.77
CA GLU A 287 -16.35 -14.25 9.89
C GLU A 287 -16.04 -14.96 11.22
N ARG A 288 -15.49 -16.19 11.18
CA ARG A 288 -15.08 -16.93 12.39
C ARG A 288 -14.06 -16.18 13.25
N TYR A 289 -13.27 -15.29 12.66
CA TYR A 289 -12.30 -14.47 13.40
C TYR A 289 -13.00 -13.40 14.25
N GLY A 290 -14.24 -13.04 13.92
CA GLY A 290 -15.06 -12.08 14.68
C GLY A 290 -14.52 -10.67 14.68
N ARG A 291 -13.73 -10.30 13.68
CA ARG A 291 -13.09 -9.00 13.46
C ARG A 291 -13.64 -8.32 12.22
N PRO A 292 -13.54 -6.98 12.10
CA PRO A 292 -13.83 -6.29 10.85
C PRO A 292 -13.01 -6.86 9.69
N ILE A 293 -13.63 -6.95 8.51
CA ILE A 293 -13.02 -7.52 7.31
C ILE A 293 -12.86 -6.41 6.27
N ILE A 294 -11.73 -6.43 5.57
CA ILE A 294 -11.39 -5.53 4.47
C ILE A 294 -10.90 -6.36 3.30
N CYS A 295 -11.52 -6.24 2.14
CA CYS A 295 -10.95 -6.71 0.89
C CYS A 295 -10.00 -5.63 0.38
N SER A 296 -8.69 -5.82 0.59
CA SER A 296 -7.67 -4.83 0.25
C SER A 296 -7.25 -4.85 -1.21
N GLU A 297 -7.69 -5.88 -1.97
CA GLU A 297 -7.60 -5.92 -3.43
C GLU A 297 -8.75 -6.72 -4.03
N TYR A 298 -9.44 -6.11 -4.97
CA TYR A 298 -10.45 -6.77 -5.82
C TYR A 298 -10.56 -6.03 -7.15
N MET A 299 -11.45 -6.45 -7.99
CA MET A 299 -11.82 -5.91 -9.29
C MET A 299 -10.83 -6.28 -10.41
N ALA A 300 -11.24 -7.23 -11.20
CA ALA A 300 -10.62 -7.63 -12.46
C ALA A 300 -11.75 -7.99 -13.43
N ARG A 301 -12.13 -7.06 -14.30
CA ARG A 301 -13.36 -7.14 -15.11
C ARG A 301 -13.49 -8.43 -15.91
N PRO A 302 -12.46 -8.90 -16.64
CA PRO A 302 -12.56 -10.14 -17.40
C PRO A 302 -12.74 -11.40 -16.54
N ARG A 303 -12.44 -11.34 -15.23
CA ARG A 303 -12.64 -12.44 -14.30
C ARG A 303 -14.02 -12.43 -13.64
N GLY A 304 -14.86 -11.44 -13.96
CA GLY A 304 -16.19 -11.30 -13.35
C GLY A 304 -16.19 -10.59 -11.99
N SER A 305 -15.03 -10.20 -11.48
CA SER A 305 -14.89 -9.32 -10.33
C SER A 305 -15.06 -7.87 -10.78
N THR A 306 -16.28 -7.34 -10.67
CA THR A 306 -16.64 -5.99 -11.11
C THR A 306 -17.27 -5.19 -9.97
N PHE A 307 -17.27 -3.86 -10.07
CA PHE A 307 -17.93 -3.02 -9.07
C PHE A 307 -19.40 -3.40 -8.89
N GLN A 308 -20.12 -3.60 -9.99
CA GLN A 308 -21.55 -3.91 -9.96
C GLN A 308 -21.87 -5.24 -9.23
N LYS A 309 -20.96 -6.22 -9.32
CA LYS A 309 -21.17 -7.54 -8.71
C LYS A 309 -20.65 -7.62 -7.28
N ILE A 310 -19.53 -6.94 -6.99
CA ILE A 310 -18.79 -7.15 -5.73
C ILE A 310 -19.08 -6.05 -4.70
N LEU A 311 -19.14 -4.79 -5.11
CA LEU A 311 -19.32 -3.66 -4.18
C LEU A 311 -20.62 -3.76 -3.36
N PRO A 312 -21.79 -4.19 -3.91
CA PRO A 312 -23.00 -4.41 -3.12
C PRO A 312 -22.86 -5.50 -2.05
N ILE A 313 -22.04 -6.54 -2.30
CA ILE A 313 -21.75 -7.58 -1.31
C ILE A 313 -21.00 -6.98 -0.14
N PHE A 314 -19.93 -6.22 -0.43
CA PHE A 314 -19.13 -5.56 0.59
C PHE A 314 -19.95 -4.54 1.39
N ALA A 315 -20.79 -3.78 0.72
CA ALA A 315 -21.71 -2.83 1.36
C ALA A 315 -22.67 -3.52 2.34
N ARG A 316 -23.32 -4.61 1.91
CA ARG A 316 -24.27 -5.38 2.73
C ARG A 316 -23.60 -6.02 3.94
N ARG A 317 -22.37 -6.55 3.77
CA ARG A 317 -21.62 -7.23 4.82
C ARG A 317 -20.68 -6.31 5.60
N ARG A 318 -20.70 -4.98 5.32
CA ARG A 318 -19.82 -3.98 5.96
C ARG A 318 -18.33 -4.32 5.82
N VAL A 319 -17.93 -4.85 4.67
CA VAL A 319 -16.54 -5.17 4.33
C VAL A 319 -15.89 -3.95 3.68
N GLY A 320 -14.74 -3.51 4.18
CA GLY A 320 -13.94 -2.47 3.52
C GLY A 320 -13.53 -2.91 2.11
N ALA A 321 -13.51 -2.00 1.14
CA ALA A 321 -13.36 -2.29 -0.28
C ALA A 321 -12.27 -1.45 -0.94
N TYR A 322 -11.19 -2.07 -1.40
CA TYR A 322 -10.11 -1.40 -2.14
C TYR A 322 -9.91 -2.11 -3.47
N ASN A 323 -10.37 -1.49 -4.56
CA ASN A 323 -10.09 -2.06 -5.87
C ASN A 323 -8.61 -1.87 -6.26
N TRP A 324 -8.08 -2.76 -7.08
CA TRP A 324 -6.79 -2.56 -7.73
C TRP A 324 -6.96 -1.70 -8.98
N GLY A 325 -6.01 -0.75 -9.20
CA GLY A 325 -6.03 0.17 -10.32
C GLY A 325 -7.02 1.34 -10.16
N PHE A 326 -6.52 2.56 -10.35
CA PHE A 326 -7.32 3.76 -10.18
C PHE A 326 -7.30 4.65 -11.43
N ALA A 327 -6.12 5.09 -11.85
CA ALA A 327 -5.92 5.92 -13.04
C ALA A 327 -4.89 5.27 -13.96
N ALA A 328 -5.21 5.14 -15.23
CA ALA A 328 -4.31 4.61 -16.25
C ALA A 328 -3.03 5.46 -16.31
N GLY A 329 -1.88 4.82 -16.19
CA GLY A 329 -0.59 5.46 -16.12
C GLY A 329 0.56 4.51 -16.39
N LYS A 330 1.73 4.80 -15.82
CA LYS A 330 2.94 4.01 -16.02
C LYS A 330 2.84 2.57 -15.53
N THR A 331 1.94 2.27 -14.59
CA THR A 331 1.69 0.89 -14.12
C THR A 331 1.01 0.01 -15.17
N GLN A 332 0.31 0.61 -16.14
CA GLN A 332 -0.39 -0.10 -17.22
C GLN A 332 -1.35 -1.19 -16.74
N THR A 333 -2.01 -0.98 -15.61
CA THR A 333 -2.95 -1.93 -15.01
C THR A 333 -4.27 -2.06 -15.76
N ILE A 334 -4.43 -1.32 -16.86
CA ILE A 334 -5.50 -1.56 -17.86
C ILE A 334 -5.30 -2.89 -18.60
N TYR A 335 -4.05 -3.37 -18.75
CA TYR A 335 -3.73 -4.64 -19.38
C TYR A 335 -3.93 -5.79 -18.40
N PRO A 336 -4.33 -6.98 -18.88
CA PRO A 336 -4.50 -8.15 -18.02
C PRO A 336 -3.15 -8.79 -17.65
N TRP A 337 -3.18 -9.68 -16.66
CA TRP A 337 -1.98 -10.37 -16.19
C TRP A 337 -1.31 -11.24 -17.25
N ASP A 338 -2.06 -11.77 -18.22
CA ASP A 338 -1.50 -12.56 -19.32
C ASP A 338 -0.71 -11.73 -20.33
N SER A 339 -0.69 -10.38 -20.19
CA SER A 339 0.19 -9.51 -20.97
C SER A 339 1.70 -9.76 -20.73
N TRP A 340 2.04 -10.52 -19.70
CA TRP A 340 3.39 -11.01 -19.48
C TRP A 340 3.77 -12.19 -20.38
N ASP A 341 2.78 -12.91 -20.89
CA ASP A 341 2.94 -14.14 -21.67
C ASP A 341 2.35 -13.99 -23.08
N ARG A 342 1.52 -12.99 -23.31
CA ARG A 342 0.84 -12.67 -24.56
C ARG A 342 1.10 -11.22 -24.93
N GLU A 343 1.48 -10.99 -26.19
CA GLU A 343 1.69 -9.64 -26.72
C GLU A 343 0.36 -8.89 -26.91
N TYR A 344 0.33 -7.66 -26.42
CA TYR A 344 -0.70 -6.67 -26.68
C TYR A 344 -0.08 -5.51 -27.46
N THR A 345 -0.71 -5.10 -28.55
CA THR A 345 -0.25 -4.01 -29.41
C THR A 345 -1.16 -2.79 -29.37
N VAL A 346 -2.34 -2.93 -28.76
CA VAL A 346 -3.36 -1.88 -28.61
C VAL A 346 -3.98 -1.95 -27.22
N GLU A 347 -4.69 -0.90 -26.85
CA GLU A 347 -5.51 -0.85 -25.64
C GLU A 347 -6.52 -2.02 -25.65
N PRO A 348 -6.65 -2.78 -24.52
CA PRO A 348 -7.60 -3.90 -24.47
C PRO A 348 -9.03 -3.39 -24.53
N ALA A 349 -9.91 -4.10 -25.24
CA ALA A 349 -11.32 -3.75 -25.36
C ALA A 349 -12.04 -3.70 -24.00
N VAL A 350 -11.61 -4.53 -23.06
CA VAL A 350 -12.05 -4.52 -21.66
C VAL A 350 -10.83 -4.26 -20.79
N TRP A 351 -10.84 -3.11 -20.11
CA TRP A 351 -9.78 -2.78 -19.15
C TRP A 351 -9.80 -3.72 -17.96
N PHE A 352 -8.59 -4.12 -17.54
CA PHE A 352 -8.48 -5.10 -16.48
C PHE A 352 -8.87 -4.49 -15.13
N HIS A 353 -8.29 -3.33 -14.76
CA HIS A 353 -8.51 -2.72 -13.44
C HIS A 353 -8.98 -1.25 -13.49
N ASP A 354 -8.22 -0.33 -14.05
CA ASP A 354 -8.35 1.12 -13.83
C ASP A 354 -9.76 1.69 -14.07
N ILE A 355 -10.09 2.74 -13.33
CA ILE A 355 -11.39 3.44 -13.39
C ILE A 355 -11.32 4.63 -14.36
N PHE A 356 -10.21 5.38 -14.30
CA PHE A 356 -10.03 6.61 -15.04
C PHE A 356 -8.89 6.50 -16.07
N ARG A 357 -9.00 7.25 -17.15
CA ARG A 357 -7.89 7.60 -18.03
C ARG A 357 -6.97 8.59 -17.32
N SER A 358 -5.77 8.80 -17.82
CA SER A 358 -4.78 9.74 -17.25
C SER A 358 -5.24 11.20 -17.24
N ASP A 359 -6.25 11.54 -18.04
CA ASP A 359 -6.90 12.86 -18.08
C ASP A 359 -8.11 12.99 -17.14
N GLY A 360 -8.48 11.90 -16.44
CA GLY A 360 -9.65 11.84 -15.54
C GLY A 360 -10.96 11.47 -16.22
N THR A 361 -10.96 11.19 -17.52
CA THR A 361 -12.16 10.67 -18.15
C THR A 361 -12.41 9.22 -17.70
N PRO A 362 -13.66 8.85 -17.33
CA PRO A 362 -13.97 7.48 -16.97
C PRO A 362 -13.68 6.50 -18.12
N TYR A 363 -13.11 5.33 -17.82
CA TYR A 363 -13.12 4.21 -18.75
C TYR A 363 -14.56 3.82 -19.12
N ASP A 364 -15.40 3.64 -18.09
CA ASP A 364 -16.83 3.36 -18.24
C ASP A 364 -17.66 4.35 -17.41
N LYS A 365 -18.45 5.18 -18.07
CA LYS A 365 -19.32 6.18 -17.44
C LYS A 365 -20.43 5.53 -16.59
N ALA A 366 -20.95 4.37 -17.01
CA ALA A 366 -21.99 3.67 -16.28
C ALA A 366 -21.42 3.06 -14.99
N GLU A 367 -20.21 2.55 -15.02
CA GLU A 367 -19.50 2.05 -13.83
C GLU A 367 -19.25 3.18 -12.81
N VAL A 368 -18.77 4.33 -13.25
CA VAL A 368 -18.57 5.49 -12.38
C VAL A 368 -19.88 5.99 -11.78
N ALA A 369 -20.96 6.02 -12.57
CA ALA A 369 -22.29 6.38 -12.07
C ALA A 369 -22.76 5.38 -10.99
N PHE A 370 -22.58 4.09 -11.23
CA PHE A 370 -22.90 3.02 -10.27
C PHE A 370 -22.12 3.16 -8.96
N ILE A 371 -20.80 3.40 -9.01
CA ILE A 371 -19.98 3.61 -7.82
C ILE A 371 -20.53 4.79 -7.01
N ARG A 372 -20.78 5.93 -7.66
CA ARG A 372 -21.32 7.13 -6.99
C ARG A 372 -22.67 6.86 -6.33
N GLU A 373 -23.54 6.11 -6.99
CA GLU A 373 -24.85 5.73 -6.45
C GLU A 373 -24.69 4.86 -5.20
N GLU A 374 -23.88 3.80 -5.25
CA GLU A 374 -23.61 2.94 -4.08
C GLU A 374 -23.01 3.74 -2.91
N MET A 375 -22.09 4.65 -3.18
CA MET A 375 -21.49 5.50 -2.15
C MET A 375 -22.50 6.48 -1.55
N SER A 376 -23.43 7.04 -2.34
CA SER A 376 -24.42 7.98 -1.85
C SER A 376 -25.50 7.35 -0.97
N ARG A 377 -25.85 6.08 -1.21
CA ARG A 377 -26.83 5.32 -0.42
C ARG A 377 -26.35 5.02 1.00
N ARG A 378 -25.06 5.20 1.29
CA ARG A 378 -24.40 4.75 2.54
C ARG A 378 -23.84 5.90 3.39
N ARG A 379 -24.05 7.15 2.97
CA ARG A 379 -23.69 8.36 3.73
C ARG A 379 -24.67 8.70 4.84
#